data_23d086c3ac8f9b00770964ae7e32eaaf
#
_entry.id   23d086c3ac8f9b00770964ae7e32eaaf
#
_cell.length_a   1.000
_cell.length_b   1.000
_cell.length_c   1.000
_cell.angle_alpha   90.00
_cell.angle_beta   90.00
_cell.angle_gamma   90.00
#
_symmetry.space_group_name_H-M   'P 1'
#
loop_
_entity.id
_entity.type
_entity.pdbx_description
1 polymer ?
#
loop_
_entity_poly.entity_id
_entity_poly.type
_entity_poly.pdbx_seq_one_letter_code
_entity_poly.pdbx_strand_id
1 'polypeptide(L)'
;MRVLFIGNSHTYFNDMPHIFKQVCQENNIDMEVTMLARGYKGLDYHCKEPQTRFNILYGNYDIVVLQHLQSGFDKEVLHNSTKKLKEWINISGAKPILYMTWTLKDERDKQLELTEGYKEVGEKLGIEVAPVGEVWWRYFDKYPEDILYFKDDKHASPCLLYTSPSP
;
A
#
# COMPACT_ATOMS: atom_id res chain seq x y z
N MET A 1 10.12 14.62 -6.35
CA MET A 1 8.74 14.08 -6.26
C MET A 1 8.40 13.83 -4.81
N ARG A 2 7.16 14.11 -4.39
CA ARG A 2 6.69 13.95 -3.00
C ARG A 2 5.58 12.88 -2.96
N VAL A 3 5.73 11.88 -2.10
CA VAL A 3 4.79 10.76 -1.98
C VAL A 3 4.25 10.68 -0.55
N LEU A 4 2.93 10.58 -0.42
CA LEU A 4 2.25 10.32 0.83
C LEU A 4 1.76 8.87 0.86
N PHE A 5 2.18 8.10 1.84
CA PHE A 5 1.64 6.77 2.12
C PHE A 5 0.56 6.84 3.19
N ILE A 6 -0.63 6.31 2.90
CA ILE A 6 -1.75 6.19 3.84
C ILE A 6 -2.09 4.72 4.00
N GLY A 7 -2.07 4.22 5.25
CA GLY A 7 -2.36 2.80 5.49
C GLY A 7 -2.27 2.38 6.94
N ASN A 8 -1.82 1.16 7.15
CA ASN A 8 -1.68 0.54 8.46
C ASN A 8 -0.28 -0.08 8.66
N SER A 9 -0.17 -1.15 9.44
CA SER A 9 1.12 -1.79 9.72
C SER A 9 1.79 -2.36 8.47
N HIS A 10 1.06 -2.76 7.44
CA HIS A 10 1.66 -3.18 6.16
C HIS A 10 2.37 -2.03 5.43
N THR A 11 2.08 -0.79 5.80
CA THR A 11 2.77 0.39 5.30
C THR A 11 3.98 0.77 6.16
N TYR A 12 3.87 0.74 7.49
CA TYR A 12 4.97 1.22 8.34
C TYR A 12 5.93 0.14 8.85
N PHE A 13 5.54 -1.14 8.79
CA PHE A 13 6.38 -2.20 9.32
C PHE A 13 7.71 -2.27 8.57
N ASN A 14 8.82 -2.42 9.31
CA ASN A 14 10.19 -2.35 8.79
C ASN A 14 10.53 -1.06 8.03
N ASP A 15 9.83 0.04 8.31
CA ASP A 15 10.10 1.34 7.70
C ASP A 15 10.00 1.33 6.15
N MET A 16 9.00 0.60 5.60
CA MET A 16 8.83 0.41 4.17
C MET A 16 8.89 1.70 3.34
N PRO A 17 8.28 2.84 3.74
CA PRO A 17 8.38 4.07 2.96
C PRO A 17 9.82 4.62 2.88
N HIS A 18 10.63 4.42 3.92
CA HIS A 18 12.05 4.80 3.88
C HIS A 18 12.84 3.91 2.91
N ILE A 19 12.60 2.60 2.96
CA ILE A 19 13.24 1.66 2.03
C ILE A 19 12.82 1.96 0.58
N PHE A 20 11.55 2.25 0.34
CA PHE A 20 11.07 2.70 -0.97
C PHE A 20 11.84 3.94 -1.45
N LYS A 21 12.08 4.93 -0.56
CA LYS A 21 12.90 6.10 -0.87
C LYS A 21 14.33 5.71 -1.23
N GLN A 22 14.96 4.78 -0.50
CA GLN A 22 16.32 4.32 -0.80
C GLN A 22 16.40 3.66 -2.18
N VAL A 23 15.46 2.75 -2.50
CA VAL A 23 15.37 2.13 -3.83
C VAL A 23 15.18 3.17 -4.95
N CYS A 24 14.38 4.20 -4.73
CA CYS A 24 14.23 5.29 -5.67
C CYS A 24 15.55 6.05 -5.88
N GLN A 25 16.28 6.36 -4.80
CA GLN A 25 17.56 7.04 -4.86
C GLN A 25 18.64 6.24 -5.61
N GLU A 26 18.70 4.92 -5.37
CA GLU A 26 19.60 4.01 -6.11
C GLU A 26 19.31 3.99 -7.61
N ASN A 27 18.08 4.28 -8.00
CA ASN A 27 17.67 4.42 -9.40
C ASN A 27 17.65 5.87 -9.90
N ASN A 28 18.34 6.80 -9.23
CA ASN A 28 18.43 8.22 -9.58
C ASN A 28 17.07 8.95 -9.60
N ILE A 29 16.11 8.49 -8.79
CA ILE A 29 14.82 9.15 -8.64
C ILE A 29 14.82 9.90 -7.29
N ASP A 30 14.86 11.23 -7.35
CA ASP A 30 14.77 12.06 -6.15
C ASP A 30 13.34 12.07 -5.61
N MET A 31 13.16 11.56 -4.38
CA MET A 31 11.86 11.36 -3.78
C MET A 31 11.84 11.71 -2.28
N GLU A 32 10.84 12.48 -1.90
CA GLU A 32 10.48 12.69 -0.51
C GLU A 32 9.27 11.84 -0.14
N VAL A 33 9.32 11.17 1.00
CA VAL A 33 8.24 10.32 1.49
C VAL A 33 7.68 10.83 2.79
N THR A 34 6.37 10.74 2.94
CA THR A 34 5.62 11.02 4.17
C THR A 34 4.66 9.86 4.42
N MET A 35 4.36 9.59 5.68
CA MET A 35 3.48 8.49 6.04
C MET A 35 2.41 8.93 7.04
N LEU A 36 1.16 8.56 6.78
CA LEU A 36 0.04 8.57 7.71
C LEU A 36 -0.48 7.14 7.86
N ALA A 37 -0.03 6.43 8.89
CA ALA A 37 -0.42 5.06 9.10
C ALA A 37 -0.90 4.80 10.53
N ARG A 38 -1.91 3.93 10.66
CA ARG A 38 -2.46 3.52 11.95
C ARG A 38 -2.70 2.03 11.97
N GLY A 39 -2.08 1.33 12.93
CA GLY A 39 -2.23 -0.13 13.09
C GLY A 39 -3.68 -0.57 13.15
N TYR A 40 -4.01 -1.65 12.44
CA TYR A 40 -5.35 -2.24 12.34
C TYR A 40 -6.45 -1.31 11.77
N LYS A 41 -6.09 -0.23 11.08
CA LYS A 41 -7.04 0.67 10.44
C LYS A 41 -7.00 0.53 8.92
N GLY A 42 -8.19 0.58 8.31
CA GLY A 42 -8.36 0.64 6.88
C GLY A 42 -8.54 2.08 6.38
N LEU A 43 -8.78 2.23 5.09
CA LEU A 43 -9.04 3.54 4.49
C LEU A 43 -10.34 4.19 5.00
N ASP A 44 -11.29 3.39 5.49
CA ASP A 44 -12.52 3.84 6.12
C ASP A 44 -12.29 4.64 7.43
N TYR A 45 -11.21 4.33 8.13
CA TYR A 45 -10.73 5.15 9.23
C TYR A 45 -10.11 6.45 8.71
N HIS A 46 -9.15 6.34 7.78
CA HIS A 46 -8.43 7.50 7.28
C HIS A 46 -9.31 8.54 6.60
N CYS A 47 -10.37 8.13 5.89
CA CYS A 47 -11.30 9.06 5.27
C CYS A 47 -12.20 9.84 6.25
N LYS A 48 -12.15 9.54 7.55
CA LYS A 48 -12.84 10.26 8.62
C LYS A 48 -11.91 11.17 9.41
N GLU A 49 -10.58 10.99 9.27
CA GLU A 49 -9.58 11.71 10.05
C GLU A 49 -9.28 13.10 9.46
N PRO A 50 -9.44 14.19 10.24
CA PRO A 50 -9.08 15.53 9.80
C PRO A 50 -7.60 15.65 9.38
N GLN A 51 -6.71 14.93 10.07
CA GLN A 51 -5.28 14.87 9.73
C GLN A 51 -5.04 14.36 8.32
N THR A 52 -5.72 13.28 7.93
CA THR A 52 -5.61 12.72 6.59
C THR A 52 -6.05 13.73 5.54
N ARG A 53 -7.22 14.32 5.72
CA ARG A 53 -7.75 15.35 4.82
C ARG A 53 -6.80 16.54 4.71
N PHE A 54 -6.31 17.03 5.84
CA PHE A 54 -5.42 18.20 5.87
C PHE A 54 -4.09 17.93 5.14
N ASN A 55 -3.47 16.77 5.39
CA ASN A 55 -2.23 16.39 4.71
C ASN A 55 -2.42 16.23 3.21
N ILE A 56 -3.50 15.59 2.76
CA ILE A 56 -3.78 15.44 1.32
C ILE A 56 -3.94 16.83 0.67
N LEU A 57 -4.74 17.71 1.27
CA LEU A 57 -5.07 19.01 0.64
C LEU A 57 -3.92 20.02 0.63
N TYR A 58 -3.04 19.97 1.63
CA TYR A 58 -2.05 21.04 1.85
C TYR A 58 -0.59 20.54 1.90
N GLY A 59 -0.36 19.24 1.78
CA GLY A 59 0.99 18.68 1.86
C GLY A 59 1.78 18.76 0.55
N ASN A 60 1.17 19.23 -0.55
CA ASN A 60 1.80 19.35 -1.88
C ASN A 60 2.45 18.04 -2.36
N TYR A 61 1.71 16.95 -2.30
CA TYR A 61 2.16 15.64 -2.79
C TYR A 61 1.89 15.49 -4.29
N ASP A 62 2.78 14.80 -4.98
CA ASP A 62 2.59 14.38 -6.37
C ASP A 62 1.80 13.08 -6.44
N ILE A 63 2.02 12.19 -5.46
CA ILE A 63 1.40 10.86 -5.40
C ILE A 63 0.88 10.61 -3.98
N VAL A 64 -0.31 10.02 -3.89
CA VAL A 64 -0.88 9.49 -2.64
C VAL A 64 -1.13 7.99 -2.79
N VAL A 65 -0.40 7.19 -2.03
CA VAL A 65 -0.50 5.73 -2.00
C VAL A 65 -1.50 5.33 -0.93
N LEU A 66 -2.51 4.56 -1.30
CA LEU A 66 -3.62 4.15 -0.45
C LEU A 66 -3.58 2.64 -0.19
N GLN A 67 -3.35 2.24 1.05
CA GLN A 67 -3.34 0.84 1.48
C GLN A 67 -4.49 0.58 2.46
N HIS A 68 -5.38 -0.34 2.09
CA HIS A 68 -6.50 -0.76 2.93
C HIS A 68 -6.14 -1.98 3.80
N LEU A 69 -6.99 -2.26 4.80
CA LEU A 69 -6.84 -3.42 5.66
C LEU A 69 -7.17 -4.70 4.87
N GLN A 70 -6.29 -5.70 4.92
CA GLN A 70 -6.52 -7.00 4.27
C GLN A 70 -7.29 -7.98 5.18
N SER A 71 -7.15 -7.87 6.50
CA SER A 71 -7.88 -8.71 7.44
C SER A 71 -9.35 -8.31 7.50
N GLY A 72 -10.24 -9.25 7.20
CA GLY A 72 -11.65 -8.94 7.06
C GLY A 72 -11.93 -8.01 5.87
N PHE A 73 -11.26 -8.25 4.75
CA PHE A 73 -11.39 -7.45 3.55
C PHE A 73 -12.85 -7.33 3.11
N ASP A 74 -13.27 -6.11 2.81
CA ASP A 74 -14.59 -5.78 2.29
C ASP A 74 -14.41 -4.80 1.12
N LYS A 75 -14.76 -5.27 -0.07
CA LYS A 75 -14.63 -4.52 -1.32
C LYS A 75 -15.47 -3.23 -1.33
N GLU A 76 -16.66 -3.25 -0.75
CA GLU A 76 -17.53 -2.08 -0.69
C GLU A 76 -16.93 -1.01 0.23
N VAL A 77 -16.35 -1.42 1.35
CA VAL A 77 -15.64 -0.51 2.26
C VAL A 77 -14.41 0.08 1.56
N LEU A 78 -13.62 -0.74 0.84
CA LEU A 78 -12.50 -0.26 0.02
C LEU A 78 -12.97 0.77 -1.00
N HIS A 79 -14.01 0.44 -1.79
CA HIS A 79 -14.55 1.32 -2.83
C HIS A 79 -14.99 2.68 -2.27
N ASN A 80 -15.85 2.67 -1.25
CA ASN A 80 -16.43 3.90 -0.70
C ASN A 80 -15.38 4.80 -0.04
N SER A 81 -14.44 4.19 0.69
CA SER A 81 -13.34 4.92 1.34
C SER A 81 -12.38 5.52 0.32
N THR A 82 -11.99 4.73 -0.69
CA THR A 82 -11.11 5.18 -1.77
C THR A 82 -11.75 6.32 -2.57
N LYS A 83 -13.03 6.20 -2.91
CA LYS A 83 -13.78 7.25 -3.60
C LYS A 83 -13.72 8.57 -2.85
N LYS A 84 -13.96 8.55 -1.53
CA LYS A 84 -13.91 9.74 -0.68
C LYS A 84 -12.50 10.35 -0.60
N LEU A 85 -11.47 9.53 -0.43
CA LEU A 85 -10.08 10.01 -0.42
C LEU A 85 -9.69 10.59 -1.79
N LYS A 86 -10.11 9.96 -2.89
CA LYS A 86 -9.87 10.45 -4.25
C LYS A 86 -10.42 11.85 -4.48
N GLU A 87 -11.56 12.22 -3.89
CA GLU A 87 -12.09 13.58 -3.98
C GLU A 87 -11.07 14.61 -3.45
N TRP A 88 -10.48 14.37 -2.30
CA TRP A 88 -9.45 15.26 -1.74
C TRP A 88 -8.16 15.25 -2.55
N ILE A 89 -7.75 14.07 -3.02
CA ILE A 89 -6.55 13.89 -3.85
C ILE A 89 -6.70 14.66 -5.18
N ASN A 90 -7.87 14.58 -5.82
CA ASN A 90 -8.14 15.33 -7.03
C ASN A 90 -8.09 16.86 -6.80
N ILE A 91 -8.61 17.35 -5.66
CA ILE A 91 -8.54 18.77 -5.29
C ILE A 91 -7.09 19.22 -5.11
N SER A 92 -6.23 18.39 -4.52
CA SER A 92 -4.80 18.71 -4.33
C SER A 92 -3.97 18.62 -5.60
N GLY A 93 -4.49 17.99 -6.66
CA GLY A 93 -3.76 17.74 -7.92
C GLY A 93 -2.82 16.54 -7.87
N ALA A 94 -2.80 15.77 -6.79
CA ALA A 94 -1.99 14.56 -6.68
C ALA A 94 -2.59 13.39 -7.44
N LYS A 95 -1.77 12.37 -7.74
CA LYS A 95 -2.19 11.11 -8.36
C LYS A 95 -2.41 10.04 -7.28
N PRO A 96 -3.60 9.41 -7.18
CA PRO A 96 -3.81 8.27 -6.30
C PRO A 96 -3.22 6.98 -6.88
N ILE A 97 -2.71 6.12 -6.01
CA ILE A 97 -2.31 4.73 -6.34
C ILE A 97 -2.85 3.83 -5.23
N LEU A 98 -3.52 2.74 -5.60
CA LEU A 98 -3.92 1.70 -4.67
C LEU A 98 -2.76 0.72 -4.46
N TYR A 99 -2.37 0.52 -3.21
CA TYR A 99 -1.35 -0.44 -2.81
C TYR A 99 -2.03 -1.70 -2.28
N MET A 100 -2.11 -2.74 -3.13
CA MET A 100 -2.67 -4.04 -2.78
C MET A 100 -1.62 -4.88 -2.07
N THR A 101 -1.88 -5.22 -0.80
CA THR A 101 -1.01 -6.05 0.01
C THR A 101 -1.24 -7.55 -0.24
N TRP A 102 -0.42 -8.37 0.41
CA TRP A 102 -0.58 -9.83 0.49
C TRP A 102 -1.47 -10.21 1.68
N THR A 103 -2.03 -11.40 1.64
CA THR A 103 -2.78 -12.02 2.75
C THR A 103 -1.84 -12.64 3.79
N LEU A 104 -2.39 -13.10 4.91
CA LEU A 104 -1.62 -13.89 5.87
C LEU A 104 -1.08 -15.17 5.19
N LYS A 105 0.00 -15.71 5.73
CA LYS A 105 0.67 -16.88 5.16
C LYS A 105 -0.23 -18.11 5.05
N ASP A 106 -1.10 -18.30 6.02
CA ASP A 106 -2.10 -19.38 6.08
C ASP A 106 -3.44 -19.04 5.41
N GLU A 107 -3.59 -17.81 4.88
CA GLU A 107 -4.80 -17.32 4.21
C GLU A 107 -4.57 -17.05 2.71
N ARG A 108 -3.68 -17.82 2.07
CA ARG A 108 -3.35 -17.64 0.66
C ARG A 108 -4.57 -17.71 -0.27
N ASP A 109 -5.51 -18.58 0.04
CA ASP A 109 -6.76 -18.74 -0.70
C ASP A 109 -7.56 -17.45 -0.83
N LYS A 110 -7.44 -16.55 0.16
CA LYS A 110 -8.11 -15.23 0.15
C LYS A 110 -7.42 -14.20 -0.74
N GLN A 111 -6.20 -14.47 -1.24
CA GLN A 111 -5.48 -13.51 -2.09
C GLN A 111 -6.22 -13.21 -3.38
N LEU A 112 -6.91 -14.18 -3.96
CA LEU A 112 -7.67 -13.98 -5.20
C LEU A 112 -8.79 -12.96 -4.99
N GLU A 113 -9.58 -13.11 -3.93
CA GLU A 113 -10.65 -12.17 -3.57
C GLU A 113 -10.11 -10.74 -3.36
N LEU A 114 -9.01 -10.63 -2.61
CA LEU A 114 -8.33 -9.36 -2.39
C LEU A 114 -7.88 -8.71 -3.70
N THR A 115 -7.26 -9.50 -4.57
CA THR A 115 -6.75 -9.06 -5.87
C THR A 115 -7.86 -8.56 -6.78
N GLU A 116 -8.92 -9.34 -6.94
CA GLU A 116 -10.07 -8.99 -7.77
C GLU A 116 -10.78 -7.74 -7.23
N GLY A 117 -10.95 -7.65 -5.91
CA GLY A 117 -11.53 -6.50 -5.26
C GLY A 117 -10.77 -5.20 -5.51
N TYR A 118 -9.44 -5.22 -5.39
CA TYR A 118 -8.60 -4.05 -5.67
C TYR A 118 -8.62 -3.67 -7.16
N LYS A 119 -8.54 -4.65 -8.07
CA LYS A 119 -8.59 -4.41 -9.52
C LYS A 119 -9.93 -3.80 -9.94
N GLU A 120 -11.03 -4.36 -9.45
CA GLU A 120 -12.37 -3.83 -9.74
C GLU A 120 -12.55 -2.39 -9.23
N VAL A 121 -12.11 -2.11 -8.00
CA VAL A 121 -12.17 -0.75 -7.43
C VAL A 121 -11.27 0.21 -8.20
N GLY A 122 -10.05 -0.22 -8.56
CA GLY A 122 -9.13 0.56 -9.37
C GLY A 122 -9.73 0.92 -10.73
N GLU A 123 -10.31 -0.05 -11.43
CA GLU A 123 -10.98 0.14 -12.72
C GLU A 123 -12.18 1.10 -12.60
N LYS A 124 -13.09 0.84 -11.65
CA LYS A 124 -14.28 1.69 -11.42
C LYS A 124 -13.95 3.14 -11.09
N LEU A 125 -12.87 3.36 -10.36
CA LEU A 125 -12.45 4.69 -9.93
C LEU A 125 -11.37 5.32 -10.83
N GLY A 126 -10.86 4.61 -11.84
CA GLY A 126 -9.76 5.07 -12.67
C GLY A 126 -8.48 5.31 -11.86
N ILE A 127 -8.12 4.38 -10.98
CA ILE A 127 -6.93 4.45 -10.12
C ILE A 127 -6.03 3.24 -10.44
N GLU A 128 -4.74 3.50 -10.63
CA GLU A 128 -3.76 2.43 -10.81
C GLU A 128 -3.61 1.61 -9.53
N VAL A 129 -3.44 0.29 -9.70
CA VAL A 129 -3.20 -0.64 -8.60
C VAL A 129 -1.76 -1.15 -8.67
N ALA A 130 -0.99 -0.95 -7.61
CA ALA A 130 0.28 -1.63 -7.40
C ALA A 130 0.00 -3.05 -6.88
N PRO A 131 0.19 -4.12 -7.67
CA PRO A 131 -0.28 -5.46 -7.35
C PRO A 131 0.74 -6.23 -6.49
N VAL A 132 1.16 -5.63 -5.36
CA VAL A 132 2.25 -6.17 -4.55
C VAL A 132 1.92 -7.55 -3.99
N GLY A 133 0.67 -7.81 -3.59
CA GLY A 133 0.27 -9.13 -3.11
C GLY A 133 0.37 -10.24 -4.16
N GLU A 134 0.11 -9.94 -5.45
CA GLU A 134 0.33 -10.92 -6.53
C GLU A 134 1.82 -11.20 -6.73
N VAL A 135 2.65 -10.17 -6.71
CA VAL A 135 4.11 -10.31 -6.85
C VAL A 135 4.67 -11.08 -5.66
N TRP A 136 4.17 -10.81 -4.45
CA TRP A 136 4.52 -11.51 -3.23
C TRP A 136 4.34 -13.02 -3.35
N TRP A 137 3.15 -13.48 -3.74
CA TRP A 137 2.86 -14.90 -3.86
C TRP A 137 3.59 -15.58 -5.03
N ARG A 138 3.78 -14.88 -6.16
CA ARG A 138 4.61 -15.39 -7.26
C ARG A 138 6.07 -15.59 -6.82
N TYR A 139 6.60 -14.65 -6.04
CA TYR A 139 7.95 -14.77 -5.50
C TYR A 139 8.03 -15.93 -4.50
N PHE A 140 7.07 -16.03 -3.60
CA PHE A 140 6.99 -17.11 -2.61
C PHE A 140 6.96 -18.51 -3.27
N ASP A 141 6.24 -18.66 -4.38
CA ASP A 141 6.20 -19.92 -5.13
C ASP A 141 7.53 -20.25 -5.78
N LYS A 142 8.23 -19.25 -6.26
CA LYS A 142 9.51 -19.43 -6.96
C LYS A 142 10.68 -19.67 -6.00
N TYR A 143 10.62 -19.06 -4.83
CA TYR A 143 11.69 -19.08 -3.83
C TYR A 143 11.13 -19.43 -2.44
N PRO A 144 10.65 -20.67 -2.23
CA PRO A 144 9.95 -21.05 -0.98
C PRO A 144 10.86 -21.06 0.25
N GLU A 145 12.19 -21.13 0.05
CA GLU A 145 13.19 -21.08 1.15
C GLU A 145 13.45 -19.65 1.65
N ASP A 146 13.03 -18.63 0.89
CA ASP A 146 13.23 -17.24 1.28
C ASP A 146 12.24 -16.82 2.36
N ILE A 147 12.74 -16.10 3.36
CA ILE A 147 11.92 -15.65 4.49
C ILE A 147 11.22 -14.35 4.12
N LEU A 148 10.07 -14.45 3.43
CA LEU A 148 9.25 -13.30 3.09
C LEU A 148 8.46 -12.75 4.28
N TYR A 149 7.91 -13.64 5.10
CA TYR A 149 7.12 -13.26 6.25
C TYR A 149 7.98 -13.06 7.50
N PHE A 150 7.64 -12.07 8.27
CA PHE A 150 8.15 -11.93 9.62
C PHE A 150 7.62 -13.07 10.52
N LYS A 151 8.13 -13.18 11.74
CA LYS A 151 7.77 -14.25 12.70
C LYS A 151 6.28 -14.33 13.06
N ASP A 152 5.50 -13.33 12.68
CA ASP A 152 4.05 -13.26 12.90
C ASP A 152 3.22 -13.78 11.71
N ASP A 153 3.87 -14.31 10.68
CA ASP A 153 3.27 -14.82 9.45
C ASP A 153 2.31 -13.85 8.74
N LYS A 154 2.49 -12.57 9.00
CA LYS A 154 1.65 -11.47 8.54
C LYS A 154 2.43 -10.35 7.85
N HIS A 155 3.39 -9.77 8.54
CA HIS A 155 4.18 -8.66 8.03
C HIS A 155 5.37 -9.14 7.20
N ALA A 156 5.90 -8.26 6.36
CA ALA A 156 7.12 -8.53 5.61
C ALA A 156 8.31 -8.74 6.55
N SER A 157 9.22 -9.63 6.19
CA SER A 157 10.50 -9.76 6.89
C SER A 157 11.46 -8.62 6.53
N PRO A 158 12.39 -8.24 7.40
CA PRO A 158 13.42 -7.26 7.05
C PRO A 158 14.31 -7.71 5.88
N CYS A 159 14.56 -9.00 5.73
CA CYS A 159 15.38 -9.55 4.65
C CYS A 159 14.85 -9.22 3.25
N LEU A 160 13.55 -9.25 3.07
CA LEU A 160 12.93 -8.98 1.77
C LEU A 160 13.19 -7.56 1.28
N LEU A 161 13.28 -6.62 2.18
CA LEU A 161 13.43 -5.20 1.86
C LEU A 161 14.87 -4.83 1.44
N TYR A 162 15.84 -5.69 1.77
CA TYR A 162 17.26 -5.50 1.44
C TYR A 162 17.76 -6.41 0.31
N THR A 163 16.97 -7.41 -0.11
CA THR A 163 17.31 -8.30 -1.23
C THR A 163 16.62 -7.91 -2.53
N SER A 164 16.68 -6.63 -2.90
CA SER A 164 16.48 -6.30 -4.32
C SER A 164 17.62 -6.97 -5.10
N PRO A 165 17.32 -7.84 -6.09
CA PRO A 165 18.39 -8.32 -6.96
C PRO A 165 19.01 -7.11 -7.63
N SER A 166 20.31 -6.91 -7.38
CA SER A 166 21.09 -6.02 -8.23
C SER A 166 20.92 -6.48 -9.69
N PRO A 167 20.80 -5.55 -10.63
CA PRO A 167 20.67 -5.86 -12.05
C PRO A 167 21.85 -6.65 -12.57
#